data_dc4146bd900434038d01ef565416bb63
#
_entry.id   dc4146bd900434038d01ef565416bb63
#
_cell.length_a   1.000
_cell.length_b   1.000
_cell.length_c   1.000
_cell.angle_alpha   90.00
_cell.angle_beta   90.00
_cell.angle_gamma   90.00
#
_symmetry.space_group_name_H-M   'P 1'
#
loop_
_entity.id
_entity.type
_entity.pdbx_description
1 polymer ?
#
loop_
_entity_poly.entity_id
_entity_poly.type
_entity_poly.pdbx_seq_one_letter_code
_entity_poly.pdbx_strand_id
1 'polypeptide(L)'
;GQLLGAAPLYLKFNSYGEFVFDWGWAEAYRRHGQPYYPKLVSAIPYTPSTSPRLLLVADQPHPQDTAQALVDFALEESHRHRLSSIHWLFPIPAELAPLQARGFLPRIGCQFHWRNRGYRDFQDFLDAFTAKRRKNINRERRLVREAGLELRMQSGAALSESQWRTVHQLYRSTFDRLGGAATLTLPFFQEIAVTLGERLQVVLAFAEGREVAAAICLRSDSTLYGRHWGTSKNWL
;
A
#
# COMPACT_ATOMS: atom_id res chain seq x y z
N GLY A 1 14.73 -31.92 -5.81
CA GLY A 1 13.76 -31.44 -6.79
C GLY A 1 14.10 -30.04 -7.23
N GLN A 2 13.63 -29.62 -8.39
CA GLN A 2 13.80 -28.26 -8.88
C GLN A 2 12.61 -27.41 -8.41
N LEU A 3 12.88 -26.18 -7.92
CA LEU A 3 11.82 -25.21 -7.60
C LEU A 3 11.24 -24.65 -8.91
N LEU A 4 9.94 -24.82 -9.13
CA LEU A 4 9.24 -24.34 -10.32
C LEU A 4 8.36 -23.11 -10.03
N GLY A 5 7.89 -22.96 -8.79
CA GLY A 5 7.07 -21.81 -8.40
C GLY A 5 6.89 -21.72 -6.89
N ALA A 6 6.40 -20.57 -6.45
CA ALA A 6 6.06 -20.29 -5.05
C ALA A 6 4.88 -19.33 -4.97
N ALA A 7 4.14 -19.38 -3.86
CA ALA A 7 3.11 -18.41 -3.53
C ALA A 7 3.24 -17.99 -2.06
N PRO A 8 3.24 -16.70 -1.71
CA PRO A 8 3.21 -16.26 -0.33
C PRO A 8 1.83 -16.54 0.26
N LEU A 9 1.76 -17.29 1.34
CA LEU A 9 0.51 -17.58 2.05
C LEU A 9 0.67 -17.25 3.53
N TYR A 10 -0.28 -16.49 4.06
CA TYR A 10 -0.29 -16.06 5.46
C TYR A 10 -1.58 -16.49 6.15
N LEU A 11 -1.45 -17.13 7.30
CA LEU A 11 -2.58 -17.38 8.19
C LEU A 11 -2.87 -16.09 8.97
N LYS A 12 -4.06 -15.53 8.77
CA LYS A 12 -4.45 -14.23 9.33
C LYS A 12 -5.58 -14.37 10.34
N PHE A 13 -5.39 -13.77 11.50
CA PHE A 13 -6.36 -13.68 12.59
C PHE A 13 -7.06 -12.31 12.65
N ASN A 14 -6.79 -11.42 11.72
CA ASN A 14 -7.39 -10.12 11.54
C ASN A 14 -7.15 -9.64 10.10
N SER A 15 -7.80 -8.53 9.70
CA SER A 15 -7.66 -7.95 8.35
C SER A 15 -6.77 -6.70 8.31
N TYR A 16 -5.97 -6.44 9.35
CA TYR A 16 -5.04 -5.32 9.32
C TYR A 16 -3.95 -5.51 8.27
N GLY A 17 -3.66 -4.42 7.54
CA GLY A 17 -2.62 -4.41 6.51
C GLY A 17 -3.00 -5.03 5.17
N GLU A 18 -4.25 -5.44 4.98
CA GLU A 18 -4.75 -6.01 3.73
C GLU A 18 -5.27 -4.95 2.74
N PHE A 19 -5.78 -3.82 3.24
CA PHE A 19 -6.34 -2.71 2.45
C PHE A 19 -7.53 -3.07 1.55
N VAL A 20 -8.24 -4.16 1.85
CA VAL A 20 -9.45 -4.59 1.13
C VAL A 20 -10.74 -4.33 1.90
N PHE A 21 -10.64 -3.88 3.15
CA PHE A 21 -11.75 -3.42 3.99
C PHE A 21 -12.92 -4.42 4.07
N ASP A 22 -12.62 -5.65 4.44
CA ASP A 22 -13.59 -6.75 4.56
C ASP A 22 -14.27 -6.86 5.94
N TRP A 23 -14.23 -5.79 6.72
CA TRP A 23 -14.84 -5.72 8.06
C TRP A 23 -16.33 -6.06 8.06
N GLY A 24 -17.04 -5.67 6.99
CA GLY A 24 -18.46 -5.99 6.83
C GLY A 24 -18.71 -7.51 6.71
N TRP A 25 -17.78 -8.25 6.11
CA TRP A 25 -17.86 -9.70 6.02
C TRP A 25 -17.57 -10.35 7.37
N ALA A 26 -16.52 -9.90 8.06
CA ALA A 26 -16.22 -10.37 9.40
C ALA A 26 -17.41 -10.17 10.36
N GLU A 27 -18.07 -9.03 10.27
CA GLU A 27 -19.26 -8.74 11.06
C GLU A 27 -20.46 -9.61 10.65
N ALA A 28 -20.67 -9.87 9.36
CA ALA A 28 -21.73 -10.77 8.89
C ALA A 28 -21.53 -12.20 9.42
N TYR A 29 -20.30 -12.73 9.37
CA TYR A 29 -19.98 -14.04 9.95
C TYR A 29 -20.29 -14.08 11.46
N ARG A 30 -19.86 -13.04 12.18
CA ARG A 30 -20.13 -12.92 13.62
C ARG A 30 -21.63 -12.93 13.95
N ARG A 31 -22.46 -12.22 13.18
CA ARG A 31 -23.93 -12.19 13.37
C ARG A 31 -24.57 -13.55 13.16
N HIS A 32 -23.98 -14.38 12.30
CA HIS A 32 -24.45 -15.74 12.04
C HIS A 32 -23.79 -16.81 12.93
N GLY A 33 -23.04 -16.39 13.97
CA GLY A 33 -22.36 -17.29 14.88
C GLY A 33 -21.21 -18.08 14.25
N GLN A 34 -20.68 -17.60 13.12
CA GLN A 34 -19.57 -18.24 12.40
C GLN A 34 -18.26 -17.46 12.59
N PRO A 35 -17.13 -18.15 12.77
CA PRO A 35 -15.84 -17.50 12.83
C PRO A 35 -15.37 -17.04 11.43
N TYR A 36 -15.04 -15.78 11.27
CA TYR A 36 -14.39 -15.24 10.05
C TYR A 36 -12.89 -15.45 10.05
N TYR A 37 -12.29 -15.55 11.20
CA TYR A 37 -10.86 -15.82 11.37
C TYR A 37 -10.65 -17.18 12.06
N PRO A 38 -9.57 -17.90 11.77
CA PRO A 38 -8.51 -17.52 10.84
C PRO A 38 -8.91 -17.68 9.36
N LYS A 39 -8.24 -16.91 8.50
CA LYS A 39 -8.34 -17.01 7.04
C LYS A 39 -6.95 -17.09 6.40
N LEU A 40 -6.87 -17.61 5.17
CA LEU A 40 -5.64 -17.67 4.41
C LEU A 40 -5.55 -16.48 3.45
N VAL A 41 -4.40 -15.82 3.38
CA VAL A 41 -4.20 -14.64 2.54
C VAL A 41 -2.92 -14.76 1.74
N SER A 42 -3.03 -14.62 0.43
CA SER A 42 -1.89 -14.39 -0.47
C SER A 42 -1.79 -12.89 -0.75
N ALA A 43 -0.70 -12.28 -0.29
CA ALA A 43 -0.47 -10.83 -0.40
C ALA A 43 1.02 -10.49 -0.25
N ILE A 44 1.38 -9.28 -0.64
CA ILE A 44 2.58 -8.63 -0.09
C ILE A 44 2.14 -7.93 1.21
N PRO A 45 2.73 -8.26 2.36
CA PRO A 45 2.32 -7.69 3.64
C PRO A 45 2.34 -6.15 3.61
N TYR A 46 1.26 -5.55 4.11
CA TYR A 46 1.09 -4.09 4.21
C TYR A 46 1.27 -3.31 2.90
N THR A 47 1.12 -3.97 1.74
CA THR A 47 1.41 -3.35 0.44
C THR A 47 0.25 -3.58 -0.55
N PRO A 48 -0.66 -2.60 -0.72
CA PRO A 48 -1.79 -2.70 -1.64
C PRO A 48 -1.36 -2.41 -3.09
N SER A 49 -0.46 -3.25 -3.60
CA SER A 49 0.11 -3.12 -4.94
C SER A 49 -0.19 -4.35 -5.78
N THR A 50 -0.67 -4.13 -7.00
CA THR A 50 -0.84 -5.19 -7.98
C THR A 50 0.50 -5.75 -8.39
N SER A 51 0.71 -7.04 -8.16
CA SER A 51 1.91 -7.77 -8.58
C SER A 51 1.63 -9.28 -8.58
N PRO A 52 2.50 -10.10 -9.15
CA PRO A 52 2.33 -11.55 -9.12
C PRO A 52 2.21 -12.09 -7.69
N ARG A 53 1.28 -13.01 -7.51
CA ARG A 53 1.12 -13.82 -6.29
C ARG A 53 1.56 -15.25 -6.53
N LEU A 54 1.50 -15.69 -7.79
CA LEU A 54 2.05 -16.95 -8.26
C LEU A 54 3.43 -16.66 -8.87
N LEU A 55 4.48 -16.85 -8.08
CA LEU A 55 5.87 -16.62 -8.51
C LEU A 55 6.33 -17.86 -9.26
N LEU A 56 6.39 -17.78 -10.56
CA LEU A 56 6.76 -18.89 -11.42
C LEU A 56 8.18 -18.70 -11.98
N VAL A 57 8.93 -19.77 -12.07
CA VAL A 57 10.24 -19.74 -12.74
C VAL A 57 10.01 -19.43 -14.23
N ALA A 58 10.81 -18.50 -14.76
CA ALA A 58 10.77 -18.19 -16.19
C ALA A 58 11.16 -19.43 -17.02
N ASP A 59 10.60 -19.53 -18.22
CA ASP A 59 10.95 -20.55 -19.21
C ASP A 59 10.71 -22.02 -18.79
N GLN A 60 9.89 -22.24 -17.74
CA GLN A 60 9.47 -23.59 -17.39
C GLN A 60 8.46 -24.15 -18.43
N PRO A 61 8.44 -25.48 -18.66
CA PRO A 61 7.61 -26.06 -19.72
C PRO A 61 6.10 -25.96 -19.49
N HIS A 62 5.66 -25.96 -18.23
CA HIS A 62 4.23 -26.01 -17.85
C HIS A 62 3.88 -24.98 -16.76
N PRO A 63 3.95 -23.66 -17.05
CA PRO A 63 3.71 -22.63 -16.04
C PRO A 63 2.24 -22.63 -15.53
N GLN A 64 1.28 -22.99 -16.37
CA GLN A 64 -0.12 -23.08 -15.98
C GLN A 64 -0.37 -24.21 -14.98
N ASP A 65 0.23 -25.39 -15.20
CA ASP A 65 0.09 -26.53 -14.29
C ASP A 65 0.72 -26.22 -12.93
N THR A 66 1.87 -25.55 -12.93
CA THR A 66 2.52 -25.08 -11.68
C THR A 66 1.65 -24.04 -10.95
N ALA A 67 1.07 -23.09 -11.67
CA ALA A 67 0.16 -22.13 -11.11
C ALA A 67 -1.08 -22.78 -10.47
N GLN A 68 -1.68 -23.74 -11.20
CA GLN A 68 -2.83 -24.50 -10.70
C GLN A 68 -2.48 -25.32 -9.46
N ALA A 69 -1.34 -26.01 -9.46
CA ALA A 69 -0.89 -26.80 -8.32
C ALA A 69 -0.71 -25.93 -7.07
N LEU A 70 -0.20 -24.71 -7.19
CA LEU A 70 -0.07 -23.77 -6.08
C LEU A 70 -1.44 -23.31 -5.54
N VAL A 71 -2.42 -23.08 -6.42
CA VAL A 71 -3.78 -22.71 -6.02
C VAL A 71 -4.49 -23.89 -5.36
N ASP A 72 -4.36 -25.09 -5.93
CA ASP A 72 -4.95 -26.32 -5.39
C ASP A 72 -4.38 -26.63 -4.00
N PHE A 73 -3.07 -26.49 -3.81
CA PHE A 73 -2.43 -26.63 -2.49
C PHE A 73 -3.02 -25.63 -1.46
N ALA A 74 -3.21 -24.35 -1.85
CA ALA A 74 -3.81 -23.38 -0.97
C ALA A 74 -5.25 -23.73 -0.57
N LEU A 75 -6.03 -24.29 -1.49
CA LEU A 75 -7.37 -24.80 -1.22
C LEU A 75 -7.34 -25.99 -0.25
N GLU A 76 -6.45 -26.94 -0.49
CA GLU A 76 -6.27 -28.11 0.40
C GLU A 76 -5.87 -27.69 1.82
N GLU A 77 -4.91 -26.77 1.96
CA GLU A 77 -4.50 -26.23 3.27
C GLU A 77 -5.65 -25.49 3.97
N SER A 78 -6.43 -24.73 3.23
CA SER A 78 -7.61 -24.06 3.78
C SER A 78 -8.64 -25.07 4.32
N HIS A 79 -8.93 -26.13 3.58
CA HIS A 79 -9.84 -27.19 4.00
C HIS A 79 -9.28 -27.97 5.19
N ARG A 80 -8.01 -28.38 5.14
CA ARG A 80 -7.31 -29.11 6.20
C ARG A 80 -7.39 -28.38 7.53
N HIS A 81 -7.18 -27.07 7.50
CA HIS A 81 -7.18 -26.20 8.68
C HIS A 81 -8.55 -25.58 9.00
N ARG A 82 -9.60 -25.94 8.25
CA ARG A 82 -10.97 -25.42 8.41
C ARG A 82 -11.02 -23.91 8.47
N LEU A 83 -10.28 -23.27 7.54
CA LEU A 83 -10.24 -21.81 7.46
C LEU A 83 -11.53 -21.26 6.85
N SER A 84 -11.93 -20.07 7.25
CA SER A 84 -13.17 -19.44 6.79
C SER A 84 -13.15 -19.07 5.31
N SER A 85 -12.00 -18.71 4.80
CA SER A 85 -11.85 -18.20 3.42
C SER A 85 -10.37 -18.13 2.99
N ILE A 86 -10.17 -17.98 1.67
CA ILE A 86 -8.86 -17.67 1.07
C ILE A 86 -8.99 -16.36 0.28
N HIS A 87 -8.03 -15.47 0.45
CA HIS A 87 -7.99 -14.19 -0.24
C HIS A 87 -6.69 -14.06 -1.04
N TRP A 88 -6.81 -13.84 -2.34
CA TRP A 88 -5.69 -13.45 -3.21
C TRP A 88 -5.78 -11.94 -3.45
N LEU A 89 -4.93 -11.17 -2.77
CA LEU A 89 -5.03 -9.72 -2.76
C LEU A 89 -4.17 -9.09 -3.85
N PHE A 90 -4.78 -8.25 -4.67
CA PHE A 90 -4.12 -7.49 -5.75
C PHE A 90 -3.32 -8.38 -6.73
N PRO A 91 -3.85 -9.52 -7.21
CA PRO A 91 -3.18 -10.32 -8.22
C PRO A 91 -3.08 -9.56 -9.54
N ILE A 92 -2.15 -9.95 -10.39
CA ILE A 92 -2.10 -9.45 -11.77
C ILE A 92 -3.25 -10.04 -12.60
N PRO A 93 -3.68 -9.38 -13.70
CA PRO A 93 -4.78 -9.88 -14.53
C PRO A 93 -4.58 -11.31 -15.05
N ALA A 94 -3.34 -11.71 -15.34
CA ALA A 94 -3.03 -13.04 -15.82
C ALA A 94 -3.33 -14.17 -14.80
N GLU A 95 -3.37 -13.84 -13.50
CA GLU A 95 -3.68 -14.78 -12.42
C GLU A 95 -5.18 -14.95 -12.18
N LEU A 96 -6.03 -14.10 -12.76
CA LEU A 96 -7.47 -14.19 -12.52
C LEU A 96 -8.08 -15.46 -13.11
N ALA A 97 -7.68 -15.86 -14.31
CA ALA A 97 -8.23 -17.03 -14.96
C ALA A 97 -7.99 -18.34 -14.17
N PRO A 98 -6.76 -18.69 -13.74
CA PRO A 98 -6.53 -19.88 -12.91
C PRO A 98 -7.25 -19.82 -11.56
N LEU A 99 -7.40 -18.65 -10.94
CA LEU A 99 -8.14 -18.48 -9.68
C LEU A 99 -9.64 -18.71 -9.91
N GLN A 100 -10.24 -18.08 -10.93
CA GLN A 100 -11.65 -18.25 -11.26
C GLN A 100 -12.02 -19.70 -11.65
N ALA A 101 -11.12 -20.39 -12.35
CA ALA A 101 -11.29 -21.81 -12.68
C ALA A 101 -11.40 -22.70 -11.43
N ARG A 102 -10.93 -22.23 -10.26
CA ARG A 102 -11.05 -22.89 -8.96
C ARG A 102 -12.15 -22.32 -8.08
N GLY A 103 -13.07 -21.53 -8.64
CA GLY A 103 -14.24 -21.00 -7.94
C GLY A 103 -13.98 -19.72 -7.14
N PHE A 104 -12.81 -19.09 -7.26
CA PHE A 104 -12.59 -17.80 -6.64
C PHE A 104 -13.43 -16.70 -7.31
N LEU A 105 -14.04 -15.86 -6.50
CA LEU A 105 -14.86 -14.75 -6.95
C LEU A 105 -14.03 -13.45 -6.99
N PRO A 106 -13.99 -12.74 -8.14
CA PRO A 106 -13.30 -11.48 -8.23
C PRO A 106 -14.03 -10.39 -7.46
N ARG A 107 -13.31 -9.66 -6.62
CA ARG A 107 -13.79 -8.45 -5.96
C ARG A 107 -13.06 -7.25 -6.55
N ILE A 108 -13.81 -6.32 -7.14
CA ILE A 108 -13.26 -5.15 -7.80
C ILE A 108 -13.21 -3.99 -6.80
N GLY A 109 -12.07 -3.35 -6.71
CA GLY A 109 -11.85 -2.07 -6.05
C GLY A 109 -11.27 -1.05 -7.02
N CYS A 110 -11.04 0.18 -6.57
CA CYS A 110 -10.40 1.19 -7.38
C CYS A 110 -9.23 1.83 -6.62
N GLN A 111 -8.19 2.19 -7.36
CA GLN A 111 -7.11 3.05 -6.91
C GLN A 111 -7.06 4.28 -7.82
N PHE A 112 -6.76 5.44 -7.24
CA PHE A 112 -6.61 6.66 -8.02
C PHE A 112 -5.16 6.84 -8.44
N HIS A 113 -4.94 6.93 -9.76
CA HIS A 113 -3.63 7.16 -10.36
C HIS A 113 -3.66 8.50 -11.09
N TRP A 114 -2.71 9.36 -10.76
CA TRP A 114 -2.41 10.52 -11.59
C TRP A 114 -1.41 10.11 -12.66
N ARG A 115 -1.64 10.53 -13.90
CA ARG A 115 -0.73 10.29 -15.02
C ARG A 115 -0.36 11.61 -15.64
N ASN A 116 0.95 11.83 -15.82
CA ASN A 116 1.43 12.96 -16.60
C ASN A 116 1.05 12.75 -18.08
N ARG A 117 0.27 13.67 -18.63
CA ARG A 117 -0.18 13.69 -20.03
C ARG A 117 0.70 14.58 -20.91
N GLY A 118 1.97 14.75 -20.53
CA GLY A 118 2.88 15.64 -21.21
C GLY A 118 2.86 17.07 -20.67
N TYR A 119 2.37 17.28 -19.45
CA TYR A 119 2.42 18.60 -18.81
C TYR A 119 3.87 19.02 -18.58
N ARG A 120 4.23 20.20 -19.08
CA ARG A 120 5.57 20.79 -18.96
C ARG A 120 5.82 21.32 -17.55
N ASP A 121 4.76 21.84 -16.93
CA ASP A 121 4.78 22.42 -15.59
C ASP A 121 3.41 22.32 -14.89
N PHE A 122 3.33 22.87 -13.69
CA PHE A 122 2.09 22.84 -12.91
C PHE A 122 1.00 23.72 -13.52
N GLN A 123 1.34 24.77 -14.30
CA GLN A 123 0.35 25.61 -14.96
C GLN A 123 -0.32 24.85 -16.10
N ASP A 124 0.42 24.13 -16.94
CA ASP A 124 -0.14 23.26 -17.98
C ASP A 124 -1.12 22.23 -17.36
N PHE A 125 -0.75 21.67 -16.22
CA PHE A 125 -1.67 20.78 -15.49
C PHE A 125 -2.94 21.50 -15.03
N LEU A 126 -2.84 22.71 -14.51
CA LEU A 126 -4.00 23.51 -14.10
C LEU A 126 -4.91 23.86 -15.28
N ASP A 127 -4.34 24.11 -16.45
CA ASP A 127 -5.09 24.50 -17.64
C ASP A 127 -5.99 23.37 -18.19
N ALA A 128 -5.69 22.12 -17.81
CA ALA A 128 -6.57 20.98 -18.10
C ALA A 128 -7.89 20.97 -17.28
N PHE A 129 -8.02 21.83 -16.26
CA PHE A 129 -9.21 21.88 -15.41
C PHE A 129 -10.16 23.03 -15.75
N THR A 130 -11.40 22.89 -15.30
CA THR A 130 -12.36 24.01 -15.33
C THR A 130 -11.87 25.17 -14.46
N ALA A 131 -12.31 26.39 -14.79
CA ALA A 131 -11.94 27.61 -14.05
C ALA A 131 -12.23 27.49 -12.54
N LYS A 132 -13.37 26.89 -12.16
CA LYS A 132 -13.75 26.63 -10.78
C LYS A 132 -12.74 25.74 -10.07
N ARG A 133 -12.30 24.65 -10.71
CA ARG A 133 -11.33 23.70 -10.13
C ARG A 133 -9.95 24.33 -9.99
N ARG A 134 -9.48 25.07 -11.02
CA ARG A 134 -8.23 25.83 -10.96
C ARG A 134 -8.21 26.80 -9.79
N LYS A 135 -9.29 27.59 -9.62
CA LYS A 135 -9.43 28.55 -8.51
C LYS A 135 -9.30 27.85 -7.15
N ASN A 136 -9.94 26.69 -6.98
CA ASN A 136 -9.87 25.93 -5.75
C ASN A 136 -8.45 25.43 -5.46
N ILE A 137 -7.78 24.80 -6.45
CA ILE A 137 -6.40 24.31 -6.30
C ILE A 137 -5.45 25.47 -5.96
N ASN A 138 -5.57 26.60 -6.66
CA ASN A 138 -4.74 27.78 -6.40
C ASN A 138 -5.00 28.36 -5.01
N ARG A 139 -6.25 28.35 -4.55
CA ARG A 139 -6.59 28.78 -3.18
C ARG A 139 -5.95 27.87 -2.15
N GLU A 140 -6.06 26.55 -2.28
CA GLU A 140 -5.47 25.57 -1.38
C GLU A 140 -3.95 25.74 -1.29
N ARG A 141 -3.26 25.87 -2.44
CA ARG A 141 -1.81 26.12 -2.47
C ARG A 141 -1.41 27.45 -1.84
N ARG A 142 -2.26 28.50 -2.00
CA ARG A 142 -2.04 29.79 -1.38
C ARG A 142 -2.15 29.68 0.13
N LEU A 143 -3.18 29.02 0.66
CA LEU A 143 -3.36 28.81 2.10
C LEU A 143 -2.16 28.11 2.75
N VAL A 144 -1.60 27.09 2.09
CA VAL A 144 -0.38 26.42 2.57
C VAL A 144 0.81 27.39 2.67
N ARG A 145 0.98 28.27 1.66
CA ARG A 145 2.06 29.28 1.69
C ARG A 145 1.83 30.35 2.75
N GLU A 146 0.56 30.83 2.87
CA GLU A 146 0.18 31.84 3.87
C GLU A 146 0.31 31.31 5.30
N ALA A 147 0.17 29.99 5.49
CA ALA A 147 0.43 29.32 6.77
C ALA A 147 1.93 29.25 7.14
N GLY A 148 2.82 29.76 6.29
CA GLY A 148 4.27 29.77 6.56
C GLY A 148 4.92 28.38 6.49
N LEU A 149 4.27 27.42 5.82
CA LEU A 149 4.82 26.06 5.66
C LEU A 149 5.88 26.04 4.56
N GLU A 150 7.05 25.54 4.91
CA GLU A 150 8.11 25.21 3.97
C GLU A 150 8.08 23.70 3.67
N LEU A 151 8.04 23.32 2.39
CA LEU A 151 8.04 21.94 1.96
C LEU A 151 9.41 21.57 1.37
N ARG A 152 10.01 20.50 1.86
CA ARG A 152 11.27 19.94 1.36
C ARG A 152 11.07 18.47 1.02
N MET A 153 11.53 18.09 -0.18
CA MET A 153 11.57 16.69 -0.61
C MET A 153 13.02 16.25 -0.65
N GLN A 154 13.30 15.11 -0.04
CA GLN A 154 14.65 14.57 0.01
C GLN A 154 14.64 13.04 0.06
N SER A 155 15.77 12.44 -0.28
CA SER A 155 15.98 11.01 -0.13
C SER A 155 15.88 10.59 1.34
N GLY A 156 15.30 9.43 1.59
CA GLY A 156 15.29 8.85 2.93
C GLY A 156 16.68 8.63 3.51
N ALA A 157 17.67 8.35 2.67
CA ALA A 157 19.07 8.20 3.07
C ALA A 157 19.71 9.52 3.54
N ALA A 158 19.16 10.67 3.15
CA ALA A 158 19.66 11.98 3.56
C ALA A 158 19.09 12.45 4.91
N LEU A 159 18.08 11.76 5.47
CA LEU A 159 17.52 12.12 6.76
C LEU A 159 18.45 11.68 7.89
N SER A 160 18.66 12.59 8.85
CA SER A 160 19.30 12.27 10.12
C SER A 160 18.47 11.29 10.95
N GLU A 161 19.12 10.66 11.94
CA GLU A 161 18.42 9.78 12.89
C GLU A 161 17.30 10.51 13.65
N SER A 162 17.53 11.76 14.03
CA SER A 162 16.52 12.59 14.70
C SER A 162 15.32 12.88 13.80
N GLN A 163 15.55 13.17 12.53
CA GLN A 163 14.49 13.37 11.56
C GLN A 163 13.68 12.08 11.33
N TRP A 164 14.33 10.91 11.25
CA TRP A 164 13.61 9.64 11.15
C TRP A 164 12.75 9.36 12.39
N ARG A 165 13.19 9.72 13.57
CA ARG A 165 12.35 9.64 14.79
C ARG A 165 11.12 10.53 14.67
N THR A 166 11.27 11.76 14.21
CA THR A 166 10.14 12.67 13.98
C THR A 166 9.20 12.13 12.90
N VAL A 167 9.70 11.69 11.76
CA VAL A 167 8.91 11.08 10.69
C VAL A 167 8.13 9.88 11.19
N HIS A 168 8.75 9.01 11.98
CA HIS A 168 8.08 7.85 12.57
C HIS A 168 6.98 8.26 13.58
N GLN A 169 7.20 9.30 14.39
CA GLN A 169 6.16 9.83 15.28
C GLN A 169 4.98 10.38 14.48
N LEU A 170 5.23 11.15 13.41
CA LEU A 170 4.21 11.65 12.51
C LEU A 170 3.45 10.51 11.80
N TYR A 171 4.14 9.48 11.36
CA TYR A 171 3.52 8.27 10.81
C TYR A 171 2.58 7.62 11.83
N ARG A 172 3.01 7.43 13.07
CA ARG A 172 2.20 6.83 14.14
C ARG A 172 0.96 7.67 14.45
N SER A 173 1.08 9.00 14.47
CA SER A 173 -0.03 9.90 14.80
C SER A 173 -1.25 9.71 13.91
N THR A 174 -1.06 9.29 12.67
CA THR A 174 -2.17 8.99 11.74
C THR A 174 -2.97 7.78 12.23
N PHE A 175 -2.31 6.74 12.69
CA PHE A 175 -2.99 5.54 13.22
C PHE A 175 -3.64 5.82 14.57
N ASP A 176 -2.98 6.57 15.46
CA ASP A 176 -3.54 6.98 16.75
C ASP A 176 -4.86 7.74 16.57
N ARG A 177 -4.95 8.54 15.50
CA ARG A 177 -6.13 9.34 15.18
C ARG A 177 -7.23 8.54 14.49
N LEU A 178 -6.88 7.68 13.54
CA LEU A 178 -7.84 6.96 12.68
C LEU A 178 -8.26 5.60 13.23
N GLY A 179 -7.72 5.19 14.36
CA GLY A 179 -8.05 3.90 14.98
C GLY A 179 -7.46 2.71 14.24
N GLY A 180 -6.15 2.69 14.08
CA GLY A 180 -5.41 1.60 13.46
C GLY A 180 -4.16 1.19 14.25
N ALA A 181 -3.34 0.32 13.70
CA ALA A 181 -2.06 -0.07 14.26
C ALA A 181 -0.91 0.38 13.36
N ALA A 182 0.00 1.17 13.91
CA ALA A 182 1.26 1.53 13.25
C ALA A 182 2.22 0.34 13.33
N THR A 183 2.22 -0.51 12.31
CA THR A 183 2.93 -1.79 12.30
C THR A 183 4.38 -1.69 11.85
N LEU A 184 4.74 -0.63 11.11
CA LEU A 184 6.11 -0.42 10.65
C LEU A 184 6.90 0.30 11.74
N THR A 185 8.04 -0.27 12.10
CA THR A 185 8.90 0.24 13.19
C THR A 185 9.89 1.29 12.69
N LEU A 186 10.47 2.06 13.61
CA LEU A 186 11.54 3.00 13.26
C LEU A 186 12.75 2.29 12.61
N PRO A 187 13.26 1.16 13.14
CA PRO A 187 14.32 0.40 12.47
C PRO A 187 13.98 -0.03 11.05
N PHE A 188 12.73 -0.43 10.77
CA PHE A 188 12.30 -0.75 9.41
C PHE A 188 12.50 0.44 8.46
N PHE A 189 12.07 1.64 8.86
CA PHE A 189 12.25 2.84 8.01
C PHE A 189 13.72 3.20 7.81
N GLN A 190 14.53 3.06 8.82
CA GLN A 190 15.97 3.31 8.75
C GLN A 190 16.67 2.30 7.81
N GLU A 191 16.31 1.02 7.90
CA GLU A 191 16.85 -0.02 7.02
C GLU A 191 16.47 0.18 5.56
N ILE A 192 15.19 0.46 5.27
CA ILE A 192 14.77 0.73 3.88
C ILE A 192 15.36 2.05 3.36
N ALA A 193 15.67 3.02 4.20
CA ALA A 193 16.36 4.25 3.78
C ALA A 193 17.76 3.94 3.23
N VAL A 194 18.47 3.03 3.85
CA VAL A 194 19.80 2.58 3.39
C VAL A 194 19.69 1.72 2.13
N THR A 195 18.79 0.73 2.14
CA THR A 195 18.71 -0.27 1.06
C THR A 195 18.06 0.27 -0.22
N LEU A 196 17.08 1.18 -0.12
CA LEU A 196 16.42 1.77 -1.26
C LEU A 196 17.05 3.09 -1.74
N GLY A 197 17.84 3.76 -0.88
CA GLY A 197 18.54 5.01 -1.23
C GLY A 197 17.60 6.06 -1.82
N GLU A 198 17.89 6.51 -3.03
CA GLU A 198 17.09 7.51 -3.76
C GLU A 198 15.66 7.03 -4.14
N ARG A 199 15.36 5.77 -4.01
CA ARG A 199 14.01 5.23 -4.26
C ARG A 199 13.05 5.44 -3.09
N LEU A 200 13.56 5.76 -1.90
CA LEU A 200 12.74 6.20 -0.77
C LEU A 200 12.78 7.73 -0.70
N GLN A 201 11.65 8.37 -0.94
CA GLN A 201 11.50 9.82 -0.93
C GLN A 201 10.65 10.26 0.25
N VAL A 202 11.08 11.28 0.97
CA VAL A 202 10.32 11.86 2.07
C VAL A 202 10.09 13.33 1.81
N VAL A 203 8.81 13.74 1.84
CA VAL A 203 8.44 15.16 1.82
C VAL A 203 8.18 15.58 3.26
N LEU A 204 8.94 16.57 3.73
CA LEU A 204 8.79 17.17 5.05
C LEU A 204 8.15 18.55 4.92
N ALA A 205 7.19 18.84 5.79
CA ALA A 205 6.67 20.19 5.97
C ALA A 205 7.23 20.77 7.27
N PHE A 206 7.77 21.96 7.17
CA PHE A 206 8.31 22.72 8.30
C PHE A 206 7.44 23.92 8.62
N ALA A 207 7.18 24.13 9.90
CA ALA A 207 6.64 25.38 10.45
C ALA A 207 7.60 25.87 11.52
N GLU A 208 8.00 27.13 11.46
CA GLU A 208 8.95 27.73 12.41
C GLU A 208 10.23 26.88 12.62
N GLY A 209 10.74 26.28 11.54
CA GLY A 209 11.93 25.43 11.55
C GLY A 209 11.76 24.03 12.14
N ARG A 210 10.52 23.61 12.49
CA ARG A 210 10.22 22.27 13.03
C ARG A 210 9.44 21.46 12.04
N GLU A 211 9.71 20.16 11.95
CA GLU A 211 8.94 19.22 11.14
C GLU A 211 7.53 19.03 11.74
N VAL A 212 6.51 19.42 11.00
CA VAL A 212 5.10 19.33 11.44
C VAL A 212 4.30 18.32 10.65
N ALA A 213 4.76 17.93 9.46
CA ALA A 213 4.16 16.86 8.69
C ALA A 213 5.20 16.16 7.84
N ALA A 214 4.91 14.89 7.50
CA ALA A 214 5.76 14.09 6.62
C ALA A 214 4.90 13.23 5.69
N ALA A 215 5.35 13.09 4.43
CA ALA A 215 4.83 12.08 3.51
C ALA A 215 5.98 11.17 3.06
N ILE A 216 5.79 9.86 3.20
CA ILE A 216 6.75 8.84 2.80
C ILE A 216 6.29 8.26 1.48
N CYS A 217 7.16 8.33 0.47
CA CYS A 217 6.89 7.88 -0.88
C CYS A 217 7.95 6.89 -1.34
N LEU A 218 7.56 5.97 -2.20
CA LEU A 218 8.47 5.10 -2.94
C LEU A 218 8.53 5.57 -4.39
N ARG A 219 9.70 5.48 -5.01
CA ARG A 219 9.92 5.92 -6.38
C ARG A 219 10.49 4.79 -7.22
N SER A 220 9.91 4.58 -8.39
CA SER A 220 10.54 3.87 -9.51
C SER A 220 11.06 4.90 -10.53
N ASP A 221 11.57 4.43 -11.66
CA ASP A 221 12.08 5.32 -12.70
C ASP A 221 10.98 6.22 -13.32
N SER A 222 9.72 5.77 -13.28
CA SER A 222 8.59 6.47 -13.91
C SER A 222 7.44 6.80 -12.98
N THR A 223 7.46 6.36 -11.71
CA THR A 223 6.29 6.46 -10.84
C THR A 223 6.69 6.85 -9.42
N LEU A 224 5.95 7.77 -8.82
CA LEU A 224 6.00 8.09 -7.39
C LEU A 224 4.77 7.49 -6.70
N TYR A 225 5.01 6.62 -5.73
CA TYR A 225 3.99 5.96 -4.94
C TYR A 225 3.88 6.63 -3.57
N GLY A 226 2.81 7.39 -3.33
CA GLY A 226 2.50 7.89 -1.99
C GLY A 226 2.11 6.71 -1.09
N ARG A 227 2.82 6.54 0.02
CA ARG A 227 2.60 5.38 0.88
C ARG A 227 2.04 5.73 2.25
N HIS A 228 2.68 6.61 2.96
CA HIS A 228 2.27 7.06 4.27
C HIS A 228 2.37 8.57 4.36
N TRP A 229 1.53 9.16 5.20
CA TRP A 229 1.69 10.54 5.61
C TRP A 229 1.22 10.70 7.05
N GLY A 230 1.70 11.73 7.70
CA GLY A 230 1.28 12.07 9.04
C GLY A 230 1.56 13.53 9.35
N THR A 231 0.84 14.05 10.32
CA THR A 231 0.96 15.45 10.77
C THR A 231 0.87 15.53 12.29
N SER A 232 1.49 16.53 12.88
CA SER A 232 1.32 16.83 14.29
C SER A 232 -0.10 17.34 14.59
N LYS A 233 -0.55 17.16 15.84
CA LYS A 233 -1.93 17.49 16.25
C LYS A 233 -2.34 18.95 15.99
N ASN A 234 -1.39 19.87 15.99
CA ASN A 234 -1.65 21.30 15.84
C ASN A 234 -1.86 21.75 14.37
N TRP A 235 -1.70 20.84 13.40
CA TRP A 235 -1.76 21.12 11.96
C TRP A 235 -2.82 20.25 11.24
N LEU A 236 -3.85 19.87 11.97
CA LEU A 236 -4.99 19.08 11.47
C LEU A 236 -6.11 19.98 10.94
#